data_6ceb3e0282d8ea40faade825351b4bc2
#
_entry.id   6ceb3e0282d8ea40faade825351b4bc2
#
_cell.length_a   1.000
_cell.length_b   1.000
_cell.length_c   1.000
_cell.angle_alpha   90.00
_cell.angle_beta   90.00
_cell.angle_gamma   90.00
#
_symmetry.space_group_name_H-M   'P 1'
#
loop_
_entity.id
_entity.type
_entity.pdbx_description
1 polymer ?
#
loop_
_entity_poly.entity_id
_entity_poly.type
_entity_poly.pdbx_seq_one_letter_code
_entity_poly.pdbx_strand_id
1 'polypeptide(L)'
;MTTLHKYLAAAALAVMPLGALAQTNGSNSPYSRYGFGLLGDGGNAFNKGMAGTAYGMRNGTELNTKNPASYAAIDSLSFLFDVGVSLQNGNFSQNGTKTNAKNTSVDYITTGFRMAPRLGMSIGLVPFSTIGYEITSTKSSLSQDGYSQIEQTNTFSGDGGLHEVYAGIGWAPIKPLSLGVNLGYLWGDIEHKSVMNVSGTTNSSTPSTRQTYSADIRTYKVDFGLQYEQRINSKNKLTLGVTYGLGHDVNRSAAFYNQRIQSGTVISGDTLNCRNAFQLPHTFGVGLTWAHNNSLRVGADYT
;
A
#
# COMPACT_ATOMS: atom_id res chain seq x y z
N MET A 1 28.82 -31.03 -3.15
CA MET A 1 27.67 -30.12 -3.04
C MET A 1 27.07 -29.93 -4.42
N THR A 2 25.88 -30.45 -4.63
CA THR A 2 25.19 -30.38 -5.92
C THR A 2 24.84 -28.93 -6.27
N THR A 3 24.80 -28.59 -7.55
CA THR A 3 24.45 -27.26 -8.05
C THR A 3 23.14 -26.74 -7.45
N LEU A 4 22.18 -27.60 -7.17
CA LEU A 4 20.90 -27.28 -6.52
C LEU A 4 21.08 -26.64 -5.13
N HIS A 5 22.01 -27.13 -4.31
CA HIS A 5 22.27 -26.56 -2.97
C HIS A 5 22.88 -25.15 -3.04
N LYS A 6 23.64 -24.86 -4.09
CA LYS A 6 24.21 -23.51 -4.30
C LYS A 6 23.12 -22.50 -4.67
N TYR A 7 22.15 -22.91 -5.49
CA TYR A 7 21.01 -22.05 -5.84
C TYR A 7 20.03 -21.87 -4.68
N LEU A 8 19.79 -22.92 -3.87
CA LEU A 8 18.99 -22.82 -2.65
C LEU A 8 19.65 -21.92 -1.60
N ALA A 9 20.97 -22.01 -1.43
CA ALA A 9 21.71 -21.14 -0.53
C ALA A 9 21.72 -19.67 -1.02
N ALA A 10 21.87 -19.44 -2.33
CA ALA A 10 21.81 -18.11 -2.92
C ALA A 10 20.39 -17.50 -2.79
N ALA A 11 19.34 -18.30 -2.98
CA ALA A 11 17.95 -17.87 -2.78
C ALA A 11 17.66 -17.56 -1.30
N ALA A 12 18.19 -18.39 -0.36
CA ALA A 12 18.04 -18.12 1.07
C ALA A 12 18.80 -16.86 1.52
N LEU A 13 20.01 -16.61 0.98
CA LEU A 13 20.75 -15.37 1.24
C LEU A 13 20.05 -14.12 0.67
N ALA A 14 19.36 -14.23 -0.46
CA ALA A 14 18.60 -13.13 -1.05
C ALA A 14 17.35 -12.78 -0.24
N VAL A 15 16.79 -13.70 0.54
CA VAL A 15 15.60 -13.50 1.37
C VAL A 15 15.94 -12.93 2.76
N MET A 16 17.15 -13.16 3.28
CA MET A 16 17.57 -12.69 4.61
C MET A 16 17.52 -11.15 4.81
N PRO A 17 17.88 -10.27 3.85
CA PRO A 17 17.82 -8.84 4.08
C PRO A 17 16.39 -8.27 4.05
N LEU A 18 15.38 -9.01 3.59
CA LEU A 18 14.00 -8.55 3.54
C LEU A 18 13.37 -8.35 4.93
N GLY A 19 13.82 -9.14 5.92
CA GLY A 19 13.37 -8.99 7.31
C GLY A 19 13.91 -7.73 8.02
N ALA A 20 15.07 -7.21 7.58
CA ALA A 20 15.66 -6.01 8.16
C ALA A 20 15.08 -4.70 7.57
N LEU A 21 14.48 -4.76 6.38
CA LEU A 21 13.85 -3.61 5.72
C LEU A 21 12.41 -3.37 6.19
N ALA A 22 11.82 -4.32 6.92
CA ALA A 22 10.44 -4.25 7.41
C ALA A 22 10.28 -3.35 8.66
N GLN A 23 11.35 -2.77 9.20
CA GLN A 23 11.31 -2.04 10.48
C GLN A 23 11.20 -0.52 10.35
N THR A 24 11.23 0.05 9.17
CA THR A 24 11.03 1.50 8.99
C THR A 24 9.76 1.73 8.20
N ASN A 25 8.77 2.35 8.83
CA ASN A 25 7.58 2.81 8.15
C ASN A 25 7.95 3.70 6.97
N GLY A 26 7.65 3.24 5.78
CA GLY A 26 7.97 3.90 4.53
C GLY A 26 7.16 5.18 4.24
N SER A 27 6.49 5.75 5.25
CA SER A 27 5.65 6.92 5.09
C SER A 27 5.86 7.88 6.27
N ASN A 28 6.31 9.08 6.00
CA ASN A 28 6.32 10.21 6.96
C ASN A 28 5.29 11.24 6.51
N SER A 29 4.05 10.81 6.28
CA SER A 29 3.01 11.66 5.74
C SER A 29 1.84 11.80 6.69
N PRO A 30 1.45 13.04 7.05
CA PRO A 30 0.26 13.30 7.86
C PRO A 30 -1.03 12.80 7.21
N TYR A 31 -1.04 12.62 5.90
CA TYR A 31 -2.19 12.09 5.15
C TYR A 31 -2.45 10.61 5.41
N SER A 32 -1.45 9.87 5.94
CA SER A 32 -1.62 8.46 6.34
C SER A 32 -2.46 8.27 7.61
N ARG A 33 -2.96 9.35 8.22
CA ARG A 33 -3.77 9.34 9.45
C ARG A 33 -5.17 8.75 9.26
N TYR A 34 -5.68 8.68 8.04
CA TYR A 34 -7.07 8.35 7.79
C TYR A 34 -7.25 6.99 7.13
N GLY A 35 -8.31 6.26 7.55
CA GLY A 35 -8.72 4.99 6.95
C GLY A 35 -7.63 3.91 7.03
N PHE A 36 -7.28 3.34 5.89
CA PHE A 36 -6.20 2.35 5.76
C PHE A 36 -4.80 2.99 5.66
N GLY A 37 -4.67 4.30 5.74
CA GLY A 37 -3.43 5.02 5.48
C GLY A 37 -3.27 5.43 4.03
N LEU A 38 -2.01 5.61 3.60
CA LEU A 38 -1.70 5.87 2.19
C LEU A 38 -1.78 4.56 1.41
N LEU A 39 -2.70 4.50 0.46
CA LEU A 39 -2.85 3.35 -0.41
C LEU A 39 -1.66 3.22 -1.36
N GLY A 40 -1.15 2.01 -1.51
CA GLY A 40 -0.15 1.68 -2.50
C GLY A 40 -0.71 1.80 -3.92
N ASP A 41 0.11 2.26 -4.86
CA ASP A 41 -0.31 2.36 -6.27
C ASP A 41 -0.59 0.98 -6.91
N GLY A 42 -0.02 -0.10 -6.36
CA GLY A 42 -0.19 -1.47 -6.87
C GLY A 42 0.43 -1.72 -8.26
N GLY A 43 1.00 -0.68 -8.88
CA GLY A 43 1.66 -0.76 -10.18
C GLY A 43 3.15 -1.09 -10.05
N ASN A 44 3.72 -1.76 -11.04
CA ASN A 44 5.15 -2.00 -11.14
C ASN A 44 5.92 -0.79 -11.71
N ALA A 45 7.24 -0.90 -11.85
CA ALA A 45 8.09 0.18 -12.35
C ALA A 45 7.68 0.63 -13.76
N PHE A 46 7.23 -0.28 -14.61
CA PHE A 46 6.75 0.05 -15.95
C PHE A 46 5.50 0.94 -15.90
N ASN A 47 4.50 0.57 -15.09
CA ASN A 47 3.31 1.39 -14.90
C ASN A 47 3.64 2.77 -14.32
N LYS A 48 4.53 2.82 -13.32
CA LYS A 48 5.02 4.08 -12.73
C LYS A 48 5.73 4.96 -13.76
N GLY A 49 6.55 4.37 -14.64
CA GLY A 49 7.19 5.06 -15.76
C GLY A 49 6.21 5.63 -16.78
N MET A 50 4.99 5.07 -16.85
CA MET A 50 3.88 5.53 -17.69
C MET A 50 2.86 6.37 -16.90
N ALA A 51 3.31 7.09 -15.88
CA ALA A 51 2.47 7.93 -15.00
C ALA A 51 1.32 7.16 -14.31
N GLY A 52 1.53 5.88 -13.98
CA GLY A 52 0.53 5.03 -13.34
C GLY A 52 -0.46 4.35 -14.30
N THR A 53 -0.40 4.64 -15.58
CA THR A 53 -1.27 4.01 -16.61
C THR A 53 -1.02 2.51 -16.67
N ALA A 54 -2.09 1.71 -16.57
CA ALA A 54 -1.98 0.27 -16.45
C ALA A 54 -3.13 -0.52 -17.10
N TYR A 55 -4.38 -0.06 -17.01
CA TYR A 55 -5.52 -0.92 -17.32
C TYR A 55 -5.56 -1.37 -18.78
N GLY A 56 -5.19 -0.49 -19.72
CA GLY A 56 -5.04 -0.83 -21.14
C GLY A 56 -3.65 -1.35 -21.52
N MET A 57 -2.70 -1.44 -20.58
CA MET A 57 -1.35 -1.90 -20.88
C MET A 57 -1.29 -3.41 -21.03
N ARG A 58 -0.74 -3.88 -22.16
CA ARG A 58 -0.56 -5.29 -22.48
C ARG A 58 0.79 -5.52 -23.16
N ASN A 59 1.65 -6.28 -22.50
CA ASN A 59 3.00 -6.59 -23.01
C ASN A 59 3.37 -8.03 -22.64
N GLY A 60 4.17 -8.69 -23.46
CA GLY A 60 4.65 -10.06 -23.22
C GLY A 60 5.86 -10.15 -22.30
N THR A 61 6.60 -9.06 -22.15
CA THR A 61 7.87 -9.00 -21.41
C THR A 61 7.78 -8.25 -20.08
N GLU A 62 6.61 -7.73 -19.74
CA GLU A 62 6.39 -6.93 -18.54
C GLU A 62 5.12 -7.40 -17.82
N LEU A 63 5.18 -7.43 -16.49
CA LEU A 63 4.01 -7.74 -15.67
C LEU A 63 3.17 -6.47 -15.48
N ASN A 64 1.86 -6.62 -15.52
CA ASN A 64 0.92 -5.57 -15.17
C ASN A 64 -0.06 -6.10 -14.12
N THR A 65 0.27 -5.87 -12.87
CA THR A 65 -0.48 -6.38 -11.70
C THR A 65 -1.84 -5.72 -11.52
N LYS A 66 -2.02 -4.50 -12.03
CA LYS A 66 -3.28 -3.74 -11.94
C LYS A 66 -4.39 -4.31 -12.83
N ASN A 67 -4.05 -5.03 -13.90
CA ASN A 67 -5.06 -5.69 -14.73
C ASN A 67 -4.65 -7.14 -15.01
N PRO A 68 -5.23 -8.12 -14.30
CA PRO A 68 -4.84 -9.53 -14.43
C PRO A 68 -5.09 -10.13 -15.82
N ALA A 69 -5.95 -9.53 -16.64
CA ALA A 69 -6.16 -9.97 -18.03
C ALA A 69 -4.87 -9.86 -18.87
N SER A 70 -3.93 -9.00 -18.48
CA SER A 70 -2.65 -8.81 -19.16
C SER A 70 -1.74 -10.03 -19.09
N TYR A 71 -1.88 -10.89 -18.09
CA TYR A 71 -1.04 -12.09 -17.92
C TYR A 71 -1.17 -13.07 -19.08
N ALA A 72 -2.32 -13.07 -19.77
CA ALA A 72 -2.52 -13.86 -20.98
C ALA A 72 -1.57 -13.51 -22.13
N ALA A 73 -0.92 -12.34 -22.08
CA ALA A 73 0.01 -11.85 -23.08
C ALA A 73 1.47 -12.24 -22.82
N ILE A 74 1.81 -12.81 -21.65
CA ILE A 74 3.18 -13.20 -21.30
C ILE A 74 3.74 -14.10 -22.39
N ASP A 75 4.96 -13.79 -22.87
CA ASP A 75 5.63 -14.50 -23.95
C ASP A 75 5.94 -15.95 -23.57
N SER A 76 6.01 -16.82 -24.58
CA SER A 76 6.35 -18.22 -24.39
C SER A 76 7.78 -18.37 -23.90
N LEU A 77 8.03 -19.36 -23.04
CA LEU A 77 9.34 -19.65 -22.44
C LEU A 77 9.92 -18.50 -21.61
N SER A 78 9.07 -17.56 -21.19
CA SER A 78 9.46 -16.43 -20.36
C SER A 78 9.07 -16.68 -18.89
N PHE A 79 10.04 -16.40 -18.02
CA PHE A 79 9.82 -16.25 -16.59
C PHE A 79 10.18 -14.80 -16.24
N LEU A 80 9.19 -14.05 -15.79
CA LEU A 80 9.33 -12.65 -15.43
C LEU A 80 9.48 -12.56 -13.91
N PHE A 81 10.50 -11.84 -13.47
CA PHE A 81 10.71 -11.53 -12.06
C PHE A 81 10.98 -10.03 -11.96
N ASP A 82 10.19 -9.36 -11.13
CA ASP A 82 10.24 -7.91 -11.00
C ASP A 82 10.19 -7.51 -9.52
N VAL A 83 11.11 -6.64 -9.11
CA VAL A 83 11.23 -6.12 -7.75
C VAL A 83 11.33 -4.61 -7.82
N GLY A 84 10.48 -3.93 -7.09
CA GLY A 84 10.50 -2.48 -6.99
C GLY A 84 10.98 -1.99 -5.64
N VAL A 85 11.86 -0.99 -5.67
CA VAL A 85 12.29 -0.23 -4.49
C VAL A 85 12.10 1.23 -4.80
N SER A 86 11.49 1.97 -3.88
CA SER A 86 11.35 3.42 -4.00
C SER A 86 12.11 4.17 -2.93
N LEU A 87 12.61 5.34 -3.32
CA LEU A 87 13.21 6.34 -2.47
C LEU A 87 12.36 7.59 -2.56
N GLN A 88 11.77 7.99 -1.46
CA GLN A 88 10.96 9.20 -1.38
C GLN A 88 11.72 10.28 -0.61
N ASN A 89 11.80 11.49 -1.18
CA ASN A 89 12.31 12.66 -0.51
C ASN A 89 11.22 13.74 -0.54
N GLY A 90 10.54 13.91 0.60
CA GLY A 90 9.46 14.87 0.76
C GLY A 90 9.90 16.11 1.50
N ASN A 91 9.55 17.30 1.00
CA ASN A 91 9.74 18.57 1.71
C ASN A 91 8.36 19.08 2.14
N PHE A 92 8.18 19.21 3.45
CA PHE A 92 6.96 19.78 4.04
C PHE A 92 7.25 21.21 4.47
N SER A 93 6.34 22.13 4.15
CA SER A 93 6.46 23.52 4.56
C SER A 93 5.13 24.03 5.10
N GLN A 94 5.15 24.57 6.31
CA GLN A 94 3.98 25.19 6.95
C GLN A 94 4.43 26.39 7.78
N ASN A 95 3.81 27.54 7.59
CA ASN A 95 4.07 28.76 8.35
C ASN A 95 5.57 29.14 8.44
N GLY A 96 6.33 28.97 7.34
CA GLY A 96 7.76 29.28 7.29
C GLY A 96 8.69 28.18 7.83
N THR A 97 8.17 27.18 8.53
CA THR A 97 8.93 26.01 8.98
C THR A 97 9.00 24.98 7.86
N LYS A 98 10.20 24.49 7.57
CA LYS A 98 10.46 23.47 6.55
C LYS A 98 11.00 22.21 7.21
N THR A 99 10.46 21.06 6.86
CA THR A 99 10.92 19.76 7.32
C THR A 99 11.11 18.84 6.13
N ASN A 100 12.24 18.12 6.09
CA ASN A 100 12.53 17.13 5.07
C ASN A 100 12.33 15.73 5.65
N ALA A 101 11.64 14.89 4.92
CA ALA A 101 11.46 13.46 5.24
C ALA A 101 11.98 12.60 4.10
N LYS A 102 12.80 11.61 4.43
CA LYS A 102 13.36 10.63 3.49
C LYS A 102 12.87 9.25 3.89
N ASN A 103 12.28 8.54 2.94
CA ASN A 103 11.78 7.20 3.14
C ASN A 103 12.33 6.26 2.07
N THR A 104 12.55 5.02 2.44
CA THR A 104 12.89 3.92 1.54
C THR A 104 11.89 2.82 1.76
N SER A 105 11.30 2.29 0.70
CA SER A 105 10.37 1.17 0.78
C SER A 105 10.60 0.16 -0.33
N VAL A 106 10.27 -1.11 -0.03
CA VAL A 106 10.09 -2.12 -1.06
C VAL A 106 8.66 -1.99 -1.58
N ASP A 107 8.51 -1.69 -2.86
CA ASP A 107 7.20 -1.41 -3.46
C ASP A 107 6.48 -2.67 -3.90
N TYR A 108 7.21 -3.69 -4.36
CA TYR A 108 6.63 -4.97 -4.77
C TYR A 108 7.71 -6.01 -5.03
N ILE A 109 7.31 -7.25 -4.95
CA ILE A 109 8.05 -8.41 -5.44
C ILE A 109 7.05 -9.25 -6.21
N THR A 110 7.19 -9.35 -7.52
CA THR A 110 6.24 -10.03 -8.38
C THR A 110 6.94 -10.97 -9.35
N THR A 111 6.28 -12.06 -9.66
CA THR A 111 6.75 -13.00 -10.67
C THR A 111 5.58 -13.41 -11.56
N GLY A 112 5.89 -13.72 -12.81
CA GLY A 112 4.88 -14.21 -13.75
C GLY A 112 5.50 -15.09 -14.81
N PHE A 113 4.69 -16.02 -15.29
CA PHE A 113 5.08 -16.98 -16.31
C PHE A 113 3.88 -17.46 -17.12
N ARG A 114 4.16 -17.96 -18.28
CA ARG A 114 3.14 -18.55 -19.14
C ARG A 114 2.96 -20.02 -18.83
N MET A 115 1.75 -20.41 -18.41
CA MET A 115 1.41 -21.79 -18.09
C MET A 115 1.06 -22.61 -19.35
N ALA A 116 0.32 -22.00 -20.28
CA ALA A 116 -0.12 -22.62 -21.53
C ALA A 116 -0.31 -21.54 -22.61
N PRO A 117 -0.54 -21.93 -23.88
CA PRO A 117 -0.88 -20.96 -24.90
C PRO A 117 -2.07 -20.08 -24.48
N ARG A 118 -1.86 -18.75 -24.43
CA ARG A 118 -2.85 -17.74 -23.99
C ARG A 118 -3.28 -17.83 -22.51
N LEU A 119 -2.53 -18.54 -21.69
CA LEU A 119 -2.77 -18.65 -20.27
C LEU A 119 -1.49 -18.28 -19.51
N GLY A 120 -1.53 -17.21 -18.76
CA GLY A 120 -0.44 -16.74 -17.90
C GLY A 120 -0.87 -16.68 -16.45
N MET A 121 0.11 -16.71 -15.58
CA MET A 121 -0.06 -16.62 -14.13
C MET A 121 0.93 -15.59 -13.57
N SER A 122 0.52 -14.92 -12.50
CA SER A 122 1.40 -14.06 -11.70
C SER A 122 1.17 -14.33 -10.22
N ILE A 123 2.24 -14.23 -9.44
CA ILE A 123 2.23 -14.30 -7.97
C ILE A 123 3.08 -13.13 -7.48
N GLY A 124 2.65 -12.49 -6.40
CA GLY A 124 3.43 -11.39 -5.85
C GLY A 124 3.06 -11.01 -4.44
N LEU A 125 3.94 -10.20 -3.88
CA LEU A 125 3.80 -9.53 -2.59
C LEU A 125 3.89 -8.03 -2.86
N VAL A 126 2.85 -7.29 -2.46
CA VAL A 126 2.77 -5.84 -2.63
C VAL A 126 2.27 -5.17 -1.35
N PRO A 127 2.77 -4.02 -0.96
CA PRO A 127 2.15 -3.23 0.09
C PRO A 127 0.82 -2.66 -0.42
N PHE A 128 -0.26 -2.93 0.30
CA PHE A 128 -1.59 -2.38 0.01
C PHE A 128 -1.73 -0.97 0.54
N SER A 129 -1.22 -0.74 1.77
CA SER A 129 -1.20 0.59 2.38
C SER A 129 -0.06 0.74 3.38
N THR A 130 0.27 2.00 3.69
CA THR A 130 1.29 2.34 4.69
C THR A 130 0.79 3.46 5.60
N ILE A 131 1.08 3.34 6.89
CA ILE A 131 0.82 4.35 7.90
C ILE A 131 2.13 4.70 8.57
N GLY A 132 2.44 5.99 8.63
CA GLY A 132 3.63 6.47 9.32
C GLY A 132 3.57 7.98 9.44
N TYR A 133 3.31 8.50 10.65
CA TYR A 133 3.34 9.92 10.94
C TYR A 133 3.59 10.16 12.42
N GLU A 134 4.21 11.29 12.72
CA GLU A 134 4.28 11.85 14.06
C GLU A 134 4.12 13.37 13.95
N ILE A 135 3.11 13.90 14.62
CA ILE A 135 2.77 15.33 14.60
C ILE A 135 2.63 15.80 16.03
N THR A 136 3.42 16.76 16.41
CA THR A 136 3.35 17.40 17.73
C THR A 136 2.82 18.82 17.60
N SER A 137 1.85 19.16 18.45
CA SER A 137 1.28 20.50 18.55
C SER A 137 1.34 20.95 20.00
N THR A 138 2.00 22.06 20.26
CA THR A 138 2.11 22.66 21.59
C THR A 138 1.29 23.93 21.64
N LYS A 139 0.50 24.09 22.69
CA LYS A 139 -0.26 25.30 23.02
C LYS A 139 0.14 25.77 24.40
N SER A 140 0.52 27.05 24.52
CA SER A 140 0.80 27.68 25.80
C SER A 140 -0.38 28.56 26.19
N SER A 141 -0.80 28.49 27.44
CA SER A 141 -1.83 29.33 28.03
C SER A 141 -1.41 29.74 29.44
N LEU A 142 -1.93 30.86 29.92
CA LEU A 142 -1.75 31.25 31.30
C LEU A 142 -2.69 30.42 32.18
N SER A 143 -2.22 30.03 33.35
CA SER A 143 -3.03 29.40 34.38
C SER A 143 -4.12 30.38 34.89
N GLN A 144 -5.14 29.85 35.56
CA GLN A 144 -6.21 30.65 36.18
C GLN A 144 -5.70 31.63 37.24
N ASP A 145 -4.53 31.38 37.82
CA ASP A 145 -3.84 32.29 38.74
C ASP A 145 -3.19 33.49 38.05
N GLY A 146 -3.09 33.48 36.70
CA GLY A 146 -2.47 34.54 35.87
C GLY A 146 -0.95 34.58 35.93
N TYR A 147 -0.31 33.74 36.72
CA TYR A 147 1.15 33.77 36.93
C TYR A 147 1.88 32.56 36.38
N SER A 148 1.22 31.41 36.33
CA SER A 148 1.85 30.17 35.85
C SER A 148 1.55 29.95 34.36
N GLN A 149 2.55 29.61 33.60
CA GLN A 149 2.38 29.22 32.20
C GLN A 149 2.10 27.72 32.10
N ILE A 150 0.96 27.37 31.50
CA ILE A 150 0.58 25.99 31.25
C ILE A 150 0.88 25.69 29.80
N GLU A 151 1.62 24.64 29.56
CA GLU A 151 1.92 24.12 28.24
C GLU A 151 1.21 22.77 28.01
N GLN A 152 0.36 22.73 27.00
CA GLN A 152 -0.31 21.52 26.56
C GLN A 152 0.33 21.01 25.27
N THR A 153 0.96 19.86 25.32
CA THR A 153 1.55 19.19 24.17
C THR A 153 0.69 18.00 23.76
N ASN A 154 0.20 18.02 22.53
CA ASN A 154 -0.50 16.92 21.90
C ASN A 154 0.40 16.28 20.83
N THR A 155 0.71 15.00 20.99
CA THR A 155 1.45 14.21 20.02
C THR A 155 0.50 13.19 19.37
N PHE A 156 0.37 13.27 18.06
CA PHE A 156 -0.37 12.32 17.23
C PHE A 156 0.62 11.48 16.46
N SER A 157 0.57 10.18 16.62
CA SER A 157 1.41 9.25 15.86
C SER A 157 0.58 8.13 15.28
N GLY A 158 1.04 7.57 14.19
CA GLY A 158 0.45 6.40 13.58
C GLY A 158 1.53 5.53 12.97
N ASP A 159 1.31 4.24 13.06
CA ASP A 159 2.21 3.19 12.61
C ASP A 159 1.46 2.00 12.04
N GLY A 160 2.08 1.28 11.08
CA GLY A 160 1.51 0.08 10.50
C GLY A 160 1.25 0.19 9.01
N GLY A 161 0.28 -0.59 8.56
CA GLY A 161 -0.12 -0.69 7.15
C GLY A 161 -0.48 -2.12 6.77
N LEU A 162 -0.96 -2.28 5.55
CA LEU A 162 -1.44 -3.56 5.05
C LEU A 162 -0.56 -4.06 3.92
N HIS A 163 -0.33 -5.35 3.91
CA HIS A 163 0.37 -6.08 2.86
C HIS A 163 -0.60 -7.02 2.13
N GLU A 164 -0.36 -7.25 0.86
CA GLU A 164 -1.11 -8.17 0.01
C GLU A 164 -0.16 -9.21 -0.59
N VAL A 165 -0.45 -10.49 -0.40
CA VAL A 165 0.05 -11.55 -1.26
C VAL A 165 -1.06 -11.94 -2.21
N TYR A 166 -0.76 -12.02 -3.50
CA TYR A 166 -1.74 -12.38 -4.49
C TYR A 166 -1.24 -13.50 -5.40
N ALA A 167 -2.18 -14.25 -5.95
CA ALA A 167 -2.00 -15.13 -7.09
C ALA A 167 -3.06 -14.80 -8.13
N GLY A 168 -2.63 -14.63 -9.38
CA GLY A 168 -3.53 -14.24 -10.46
C GLY A 168 -3.34 -15.06 -11.71
N ILE A 169 -4.43 -15.19 -12.47
CA ILE A 169 -4.47 -15.89 -13.74
C ILE A 169 -5.10 -15.00 -14.80
N GLY A 170 -4.48 -14.98 -15.99
CA GLY A 170 -5.01 -14.32 -17.18
C GLY A 170 -5.15 -15.30 -18.32
N TRP A 171 -6.31 -15.31 -18.96
CA TRP A 171 -6.64 -16.18 -20.07
C TRP A 171 -7.24 -15.42 -21.25
N ALA A 172 -6.78 -15.71 -22.45
CA ALA A 172 -7.33 -15.15 -23.68
C ALA A 172 -8.12 -16.22 -24.47
N PRO A 173 -9.45 -16.29 -24.29
CA PRO A 173 -10.30 -17.24 -25.03
C PRO A 173 -10.16 -17.05 -26.54
N ILE A 174 -10.09 -15.81 -26.99
CA ILE A 174 -9.83 -15.43 -28.39
C ILE A 174 -8.68 -14.43 -28.45
N LYS A 175 -8.02 -14.29 -29.60
CA LYS A 175 -6.84 -13.41 -29.72
C LYS A 175 -7.03 -11.97 -29.21
N PRO A 176 -8.15 -11.28 -29.53
CA PRO A 176 -8.33 -9.89 -29.09
C PRO A 176 -8.81 -9.74 -27.64
N LEU A 177 -9.43 -10.77 -27.03
CA LEU A 177 -10.05 -10.69 -25.73
C LEU A 177 -9.29 -11.49 -24.68
N SER A 178 -8.98 -10.86 -23.56
CA SER A 178 -8.40 -11.51 -22.39
C SER A 178 -9.23 -11.21 -21.16
N LEU A 179 -9.33 -12.19 -20.28
CA LEU A 179 -9.97 -12.13 -18.99
C LEU A 179 -8.93 -12.50 -17.92
N GLY A 180 -9.08 -11.98 -16.73
CA GLY A 180 -8.20 -12.35 -15.64
C GLY A 180 -8.81 -12.13 -14.27
N VAL A 181 -8.23 -12.79 -13.29
CA VAL A 181 -8.59 -12.64 -11.88
C VAL A 181 -7.33 -12.71 -11.02
N ASN A 182 -7.25 -11.81 -10.04
CA ASN A 182 -6.32 -11.86 -8.92
C ASN A 182 -7.09 -12.25 -7.65
N LEU A 183 -6.55 -13.20 -6.90
CA LEU A 183 -6.98 -13.55 -5.57
C LEU A 183 -5.87 -13.13 -4.61
N GLY A 184 -6.16 -12.18 -3.74
CA GLY A 184 -5.25 -11.62 -2.77
C GLY A 184 -5.65 -11.95 -1.33
N TYR A 185 -4.66 -12.06 -0.47
CA TYR A 185 -4.82 -12.08 0.97
C TYR A 185 -4.16 -10.83 1.54
N LEU A 186 -4.95 -10.02 2.24
CA LEU A 186 -4.53 -8.80 2.91
C LEU A 186 -4.32 -9.07 4.39
N TRP A 187 -3.20 -8.60 4.94
CA TRP A 187 -2.92 -8.66 6.37
C TRP A 187 -2.08 -7.47 6.83
N GLY A 188 -2.19 -7.13 8.10
CA GLY A 188 -1.40 -6.12 8.77
C GLY A 188 -2.13 -5.48 9.93
N ASP A 189 -1.46 -4.55 10.56
CA ASP A 189 -1.95 -3.82 11.73
C ASP A 189 -1.96 -2.32 11.46
N ILE A 190 -2.90 -1.66 12.10
CA ILE A 190 -3.07 -0.22 12.08
C ILE A 190 -3.09 0.25 13.51
N GLU A 191 -2.20 1.18 13.84
CA GLU A 191 -2.19 1.81 15.16
C GLU A 191 -2.15 3.33 15.02
N HIS A 192 -3.08 4.00 15.69
CA HIS A 192 -3.09 5.45 15.82
C HIS A 192 -3.08 5.82 17.31
N LYS A 193 -2.12 6.64 17.71
CA LYS A 193 -1.98 7.13 19.08
C LYS A 193 -2.15 8.65 19.15
N SER A 194 -2.80 9.09 20.20
CA SER A 194 -2.85 10.49 20.60
C SER A 194 -2.45 10.59 22.07
N VAL A 195 -1.39 11.32 22.34
CA VAL A 195 -0.89 11.54 23.71
C VAL A 195 -0.98 13.01 24.01
N MET A 196 -1.71 13.35 25.08
CA MET A 196 -1.84 14.71 25.59
C MET A 196 -1.09 14.81 26.93
N ASN A 197 -0.07 15.66 26.95
CA ASN A 197 0.68 16.02 28.14
C ASN A 197 0.38 17.47 28.54
N VAL A 198 0.24 17.71 29.82
CA VAL A 198 0.09 19.06 30.39
C VAL A 198 1.22 19.29 31.36
N SER A 199 1.99 20.36 31.17
CA SER A 199 3.10 20.78 32.03
C SER A 199 2.90 22.21 32.52
N GLY A 200 3.68 22.63 33.54
CA GLY A 200 3.59 24.00 34.08
C GLY A 200 2.53 24.18 35.16
N THR A 201 1.90 23.11 35.66
CA THR A 201 1.04 23.13 36.84
C THR A 201 1.89 23.04 38.10
N THR A 202 1.45 23.66 39.18
CA THR A 202 2.09 23.56 40.53
C THR A 202 2.14 22.12 41.08
N ASN A 203 1.34 21.21 40.50
CA ASN A 203 1.38 19.78 40.78
C ASN A 203 2.17 19.07 39.70
N SER A 204 3.38 18.65 40.00
CA SER A 204 4.31 17.94 39.10
C SER A 204 3.86 16.53 38.64
N SER A 205 2.65 16.12 39.00
CA SER A 205 2.10 14.78 38.74
C SER A 205 0.79 14.80 37.95
N THR A 206 0.60 15.76 37.05
CA THR A 206 -0.58 15.78 36.18
C THR A 206 -0.53 14.56 35.26
N PRO A 207 -1.56 13.66 35.27
CA PRO A 207 -1.58 12.51 34.42
C PRO A 207 -1.66 12.91 32.95
N SER A 208 -0.92 12.22 32.08
CA SER A 208 -1.11 12.31 30.63
C SER A 208 -2.31 11.46 30.19
N THR A 209 -2.96 11.88 29.12
CA THR A 209 -4.02 11.09 28.47
C THR A 209 -3.47 10.45 27.22
N ARG A 210 -3.64 9.13 27.09
CA ARG A 210 -3.29 8.37 25.89
C ARG A 210 -4.55 7.76 25.31
N GLN A 211 -4.78 8.03 24.06
CA GLN A 211 -5.81 7.38 23.25
C GLN A 211 -5.11 6.56 22.17
N THR A 212 -5.41 5.27 22.09
CA THR A 212 -4.87 4.35 21.10
C THR A 212 -6.02 3.68 20.37
N TYR A 213 -6.00 3.80 19.04
CA TYR A 213 -6.86 3.04 18.15
C TYR A 213 -5.99 1.98 17.47
N SER A 214 -6.35 0.70 17.64
CA SER A 214 -5.60 -0.42 17.10
C SER A 214 -6.53 -1.40 16.41
N ALA A 215 -6.11 -1.88 15.23
CA ALA A 215 -6.83 -2.90 14.49
C ALA A 215 -5.87 -3.87 13.82
N ASP A 216 -6.12 -5.18 13.97
CA ASP A 216 -5.48 -6.27 13.20
C ASP A 216 -6.43 -6.64 12.06
N ILE A 217 -5.98 -6.45 10.83
CA ILE A 217 -6.77 -6.65 9.61
C ILE A 217 -6.25 -7.89 8.91
N ARG A 218 -7.17 -8.82 8.62
CA ARG A 218 -6.93 -10.01 7.81
C ARG A 218 -8.16 -10.26 6.97
N THR A 219 -8.02 -10.13 5.66
CA THR A 219 -9.15 -10.29 4.73
C THR A 219 -8.66 -10.74 3.37
N TYR A 220 -9.60 -11.07 2.49
CA TYR A 220 -9.30 -11.39 1.10
C TYR A 220 -9.50 -10.17 0.20
N LYS A 221 -8.94 -10.21 -0.99
CA LYS A 221 -9.14 -9.23 -2.06
C LYS A 221 -9.31 -9.96 -3.38
N VAL A 222 -10.26 -9.52 -4.18
CA VAL A 222 -10.52 -10.12 -5.51
C VAL A 222 -10.61 -9.01 -6.53
N ASP A 223 -9.74 -9.10 -7.54
CA ASP A 223 -9.74 -8.17 -8.66
C ASP A 223 -9.98 -8.92 -9.97
N PHE A 224 -10.93 -8.45 -10.74
CA PHE A 224 -11.22 -8.94 -12.08
C PHE A 224 -10.65 -7.99 -13.12
N GLY A 225 -10.18 -8.54 -14.22
CA GLY A 225 -9.66 -7.80 -15.34
C GLY A 225 -10.22 -8.27 -16.67
N LEU A 226 -10.41 -7.32 -17.57
CA LEU A 226 -10.76 -7.56 -18.97
C LEU A 226 -9.89 -6.68 -19.85
N GLN A 227 -9.37 -7.22 -20.95
CA GLN A 227 -8.69 -6.44 -21.99
C GLN A 227 -9.19 -6.86 -23.37
N TYR A 228 -9.42 -5.86 -24.21
CA TYR A 228 -9.73 -6.06 -25.63
C TYR A 228 -8.70 -5.33 -26.49
N GLU A 229 -7.90 -6.09 -27.24
CA GLU A 229 -6.87 -5.57 -28.15
C GLU A 229 -7.36 -5.60 -29.59
N GLN A 230 -7.51 -4.44 -30.21
CA GLN A 230 -7.83 -4.29 -31.62
C GLN A 230 -6.57 -3.88 -32.41
N ARG A 231 -6.17 -4.69 -33.36
CA ARG A 231 -5.17 -4.31 -34.36
C ARG A 231 -5.83 -3.49 -35.45
N ILE A 232 -5.47 -2.22 -35.54
CA ILE A 232 -5.97 -1.32 -36.58
C ILE A 232 -5.25 -1.60 -37.90
N ASN A 233 -3.93 -1.79 -37.79
CA ASN A 233 -3.07 -2.18 -38.94
C ASN A 233 -1.81 -2.88 -38.41
N SER A 234 -0.86 -3.21 -39.28
CA SER A 234 0.39 -3.89 -38.91
C SER A 234 1.25 -3.12 -37.90
N LYS A 235 1.06 -1.80 -37.79
CA LYS A 235 1.87 -0.90 -36.94
C LYS A 235 1.11 -0.39 -35.71
N ASN A 236 -0.23 -0.35 -35.74
CA ASN A 236 -1.05 0.28 -34.72
C ASN A 236 -1.96 -0.73 -34.03
N LYS A 237 -1.94 -0.69 -32.70
CA LYS A 237 -2.80 -1.46 -31.82
C LYS A 237 -3.49 -0.54 -30.84
N LEU A 238 -4.76 -0.81 -30.56
CA LEU A 238 -5.55 -0.15 -29.54
C LEU A 238 -5.99 -1.19 -28.52
N THR A 239 -5.73 -0.96 -27.24
CA THR A 239 -6.13 -1.86 -26.15
C THR A 239 -7.03 -1.10 -25.19
N LEU A 240 -8.24 -1.61 -25.01
CA LEU A 240 -9.16 -1.19 -23.97
C LEU A 240 -9.03 -2.14 -22.79
N GLY A 241 -8.86 -1.60 -21.58
CA GLY A 241 -8.81 -2.36 -20.35
C GLY A 241 -9.89 -1.93 -19.37
N VAL A 242 -10.49 -2.89 -18.70
CA VAL A 242 -11.46 -2.66 -17.62
C VAL A 242 -11.05 -3.52 -16.44
N THR A 243 -11.14 -2.97 -15.24
CA THR A 243 -10.90 -3.69 -13.99
C THR A 243 -12.03 -3.45 -13.00
N TYR A 244 -12.27 -4.43 -12.16
CA TYR A 244 -13.23 -4.36 -11.08
C TYR A 244 -12.67 -5.04 -9.85
N GLY A 245 -12.55 -4.29 -8.75
CA GLY A 245 -12.19 -4.80 -7.43
C GLY A 245 -13.44 -5.00 -6.58
N LEU A 246 -13.57 -6.19 -6.00
CA LEU A 246 -14.71 -6.57 -5.16
C LEU A 246 -14.59 -5.94 -3.78
N GLY A 247 -15.54 -5.04 -3.46
CA GLY A 247 -15.67 -4.47 -2.12
C GLY A 247 -16.44 -5.39 -1.18
N HIS A 248 -16.06 -5.37 0.10
CA HIS A 248 -16.75 -6.11 1.15
C HIS A 248 -16.39 -5.59 2.54
N ASP A 249 -17.21 -5.93 3.53
CA ASP A 249 -16.93 -5.60 4.93
C ASP A 249 -15.79 -6.45 5.47
N VAL A 250 -14.84 -5.80 6.13
CA VAL A 250 -13.77 -6.48 6.84
C VAL A 250 -14.30 -6.84 8.23
N ASN A 251 -14.65 -8.11 8.45
CA ASN A 251 -15.21 -8.63 9.71
C ASN A 251 -14.16 -8.66 10.82
N ARG A 252 -13.53 -7.52 11.13
CA ARG A 252 -12.54 -7.36 12.19
C ARG A 252 -12.92 -6.21 13.09
N SER A 253 -12.64 -6.39 14.37
CA SER A 253 -12.88 -5.37 15.38
C SER A 253 -11.66 -4.50 15.53
N ALA A 254 -11.88 -3.19 15.64
CA ALA A 254 -10.89 -2.26 16.12
C ALA A 254 -11.09 -2.04 17.62
N ALA A 255 -10.00 -1.92 18.36
CA ALA A 255 -10.01 -1.58 19.77
C ALA A 255 -9.59 -0.11 19.94
N PHE A 256 -10.39 0.62 20.71
CA PHE A 256 -10.06 1.98 21.14
C PHE A 256 -9.79 1.96 22.64
N TYR A 257 -8.56 2.31 23.01
CA TYR A 257 -8.09 2.41 24.38
C TYR A 257 -8.00 3.89 24.78
N ASN A 258 -8.68 4.27 25.87
CA ASN A 258 -8.54 5.60 26.46
C ASN A 258 -7.94 5.43 27.86
N GLN A 259 -6.70 5.88 28.04
CA GLN A 259 -5.90 5.62 29.24
C GLN A 259 -5.39 6.92 29.85
N ARG A 260 -5.40 6.99 31.19
CA ARG A 260 -4.68 8.01 31.96
C ARG A 260 -3.41 7.39 32.52
N ILE A 261 -2.30 8.07 32.32
CA ILE A 261 -0.96 7.58 32.64
C ILE A 261 -0.32 8.58 33.61
N GLN A 262 0.21 8.10 34.71
CA GLN A 262 0.98 8.89 35.67
C GLN A 262 2.31 8.18 35.94
N SER A 263 3.41 8.88 35.82
CA SER A 263 4.76 8.33 36.01
C SER A 263 5.01 7.00 35.26
N GLY A 264 4.49 6.89 34.05
CA GLY A 264 4.64 5.69 33.19
C GLY A 264 3.65 4.56 33.48
N THR A 265 2.84 4.68 34.52
CA THR A 265 1.84 3.65 34.92
C THR A 265 0.44 4.06 34.51
N VAL A 266 -0.34 3.14 33.95
CA VAL A 266 -1.77 3.35 33.68
C VAL A 266 -2.55 3.34 35.00
N ILE A 267 -3.15 4.48 35.33
CA ILE A 267 -3.93 4.67 36.58
C ILE A 267 -5.43 4.45 36.36
N SER A 268 -5.92 4.67 35.15
CA SER A 268 -7.30 4.35 34.75
C SER A 268 -7.38 4.20 33.25
N GLY A 269 -8.33 3.44 32.75
CA GLY A 269 -8.55 3.29 31.30
C GLY A 269 -9.83 2.56 30.98
N ASP A 270 -10.39 2.91 29.81
CA ASP A 270 -11.53 2.25 29.21
C ASP A 270 -11.14 1.68 27.85
N THR A 271 -11.80 0.57 27.47
CA THR A 271 -11.63 -0.07 26.17
C THR A 271 -12.97 -0.20 25.48
N LEU A 272 -13.06 0.33 24.26
CA LEU A 272 -14.21 0.18 23.39
C LEU A 272 -13.83 -0.69 22.18
N ASN A 273 -14.62 -1.71 21.89
CA ASN A 273 -14.45 -2.54 20.72
C ASN A 273 -15.46 -2.12 19.65
N CYS A 274 -14.95 -1.65 18.51
CA CYS A 274 -15.74 -1.28 17.35
C CYS A 274 -15.77 -2.46 16.38
N ARG A 275 -16.95 -3.10 16.23
CA ARG A 275 -17.12 -4.19 15.25
C ARG A 275 -17.26 -3.61 13.85
N ASN A 276 -16.78 -4.34 12.84
CA ASN A 276 -16.88 -3.97 11.41
C ASN A 276 -16.37 -2.55 11.14
N ALA A 277 -15.22 -2.22 11.73
CA ALA A 277 -14.67 -0.87 11.66
C ALA A 277 -14.13 -0.49 10.27
N PHE A 278 -13.95 -1.47 9.38
CA PHE A 278 -13.36 -1.28 8.05
C PHE A 278 -14.18 -1.96 6.96
N GLN A 279 -14.19 -1.33 5.81
CA GLN A 279 -14.78 -1.83 4.57
C GLN A 279 -13.82 -1.60 3.41
N LEU A 280 -13.60 -2.63 2.59
CA LEU A 280 -12.95 -2.46 1.30
C LEU A 280 -13.99 -1.95 0.30
N PRO A 281 -13.72 -0.83 -0.40
CA PRO A 281 -14.65 -0.29 -1.38
C PRO A 281 -14.66 -1.13 -2.67
N HIS A 282 -15.75 -1.08 -3.40
CA HIS A 282 -15.75 -1.49 -4.81
C HIS A 282 -14.93 -0.50 -5.62
N THR A 283 -14.04 -1.01 -6.46
CA THR A 283 -13.20 -0.18 -7.33
C THR A 283 -13.46 -0.52 -8.79
N PHE A 284 -13.53 0.50 -9.63
CA PHE A 284 -13.72 0.36 -11.07
C PHE A 284 -12.61 1.12 -11.78
N GLY A 285 -11.97 0.49 -12.73
CA GLY A 285 -10.94 1.11 -13.55
C GLY A 285 -11.19 0.89 -15.04
N VAL A 286 -10.97 1.92 -15.83
CA VAL A 286 -11.06 1.86 -17.30
C VAL A 286 -9.81 2.51 -17.87
N GLY A 287 -9.19 1.89 -18.85
CA GLY A 287 -8.01 2.43 -19.51
C GLY A 287 -7.97 2.14 -21.00
N LEU A 288 -7.39 3.06 -21.72
CA LEU A 288 -7.18 2.96 -23.15
C LEU A 288 -5.71 3.17 -23.47
N THR A 289 -5.11 2.28 -24.25
CA THR A 289 -3.73 2.39 -24.69
C THR A 289 -3.64 2.23 -26.21
N TRP A 290 -3.03 3.20 -26.84
CA TRP A 290 -2.62 3.12 -28.24
C TRP A 290 -1.12 2.86 -28.36
N ALA A 291 -0.73 1.86 -29.13
CA ALA A 291 0.65 1.52 -29.38
C ALA A 291 0.96 1.60 -30.89
N HIS A 292 2.03 2.32 -31.23
CA HIS A 292 2.56 2.41 -32.58
C HIS A 292 3.90 1.67 -32.67
N ASN A 293 3.94 0.58 -33.43
CA ASN A 293 5.03 -0.38 -33.42
C ASN A 293 5.36 -0.80 -31.99
N ASN A 294 6.54 -1.00 -31.57
CA ASN A 294 6.90 -1.16 -30.14
C ASN A 294 7.63 0.07 -29.59
N SER A 295 7.60 1.20 -30.33
CA SER A 295 8.41 2.39 -30.04
C SER A 295 7.65 3.51 -29.35
N LEU A 296 6.34 3.62 -29.56
CA LEU A 296 5.52 4.67 -28.94
C LEU A 296 4.26 4.04 -28.35
N ARG A 297 4.00 4.36 -27.07
CA ARG A 297 2.76 4.02 -26.38
C ARG A 297 2.19 5.28 -25.74
N VAL A 298 0.91 5.48 -25.91
CA VAL A 298 0.14 6.56 -25.28
C VAL A 298 -1.07 5.92 -24.63
N GLY A 299 -1.30 6.22 -23.37
CA GLY A 299 -2.40 5.65 -22.61
C GLY A 299 -3.02 6.65 -21.67
N ALA A 300 -4.27 6.39 -21.31
CA ALA A 300 -5.01 7.11 -20.29
C ALA A 300 -5.87 6.13 -19.49
N ASP A 301 -5.89 6.31 -18.19
CA ASP A 301 -6.66 5.51 -17.24
C ASP A 301 -7.55 6.44 -16.40
N TYR A 302 -8.69 5.88 -16.00
CA TYR A 302 -9.62 6.48 -15.05
C TYR A 302 -10.00 5.41 -13.99
N THR A 303 -9.95 5.79 -12.73
CA THR A 303 -10.32 4.94 -11.58
C THR A 303 -11.35 5.64 -10.72
#